data_f614f5ced090e9a43fced4a2a7d0c2ae
#
_entry.id   f614f5ced090e9a43fced4a2a7d0c2ae
#
_cell.length_a   1.000
_cell.length_b   1.000
_cell.length_c   1.000
_cell.angle_alpha   90.00
_cell.angle_beta   90.00
_cell.angle_gamma   90.00
#
_symmetry.space_group_name_H-M   'P 1'
#
loop_
_entity.id
_entity.type
_entity.pdbx_description
1 polymer ?
#
loop_
_entity_poly.entity_id
_entity_poly.type
_entity_poly.pdbx_seq_one_letter_code
_entity_poly.pdbx_strand_id
1 'polypeptide(L)'
;EAVLSITEYYVRRRTKDERFQDFVARIGKKAIKDLLEDLTKIPAPEVDRSYYTDWGDPREFTLADMGVGECAGEVVSQAEFALAASERELFEAQLLLDGGRSQDAVKAAYASMLHAAQGLVKSQDAGVSEDENKIIAEFTRRFYDTQLFWDKYAGGKFAEYFFKARDFVREGKATDSDRAVQLLQEAQLFIDAAHNCHNRLRGTVQSAVKIDNAAQPSA
;
A
#
# COMPACT_ATOMS: atom_id res chain seq x y z
N GLU A 1 11.73 28.98 8.41
CA GLU A 1 11.79 30.13 9.32
C GLU A 1 12.98 30.02 10.29
N ALA A 2 13.13 28.98 11.11
CA ALA A 2 14.23 28.86 12.09
C ALA A 2 15.62 29.08 11.47
N VAL A 3 15.91 28.50 10.31
CA VAL A 3 17.20 28.70 9.61
C VAL A 3 17.41 30.17 9.23
N LEU A 4 16.38 30.81 8.71
CA LEU A 4 16.45 32.24 8.37
C LEU A 4 16.72 33.09 9.61
N SER A 5 15.96 32.90 10.70
CA SER A 5 16.12 33.63 11.95
C SER A 5 17.54 33.49 12.52
N ILE A 6 18.09 32.28 12.54
CA ILE A 6 19.45 32.03 13.01
C ILE A 6 20.49 32.70 12.08
N THR A 7 20.29 32.62 10.77
CA THR A 7 21.21 33.19 9.79
C THR A 7 21.23 34.72 9.88
N GLU A 8 20.06 35.36 9.99
CA GLU A 8 19.96 36.80 10.16
C GLU A 8 20.57 37.26 11.50
N TYR A 9 20.33 36.50 12.56
CA TYR A 9 20.92 36.77 13.86
C TYR A 9 22.45 36.71 13.82
N TYR A 10 23.01 35.67 13.14
CA TYR A 10 24.44 35.57 12.88
C TYR A 10 24.97 36.75 12.10
N VAL A 11 24.38 37.12 10.98
CA VAL A 11 24.84 38.26 10.16
C VAL A 11 24.86 39.57 10.93
N ARG A 12 23.85 39.81 11.79
CA ARG A 12 23.73 41.02 12.59
C ARG A 12 24.69 41.09 13.79
N ARG A 13 25.06 39.94 14.37
CA ARG A 13 25.75 39.87 15.67
C ARG A 13 27.14 39.25 15.61
N ARG A 14 27.60 38.75 14.46
CA ARG A 14 28.96 38.24 14.33
C ARG A 14 29.99 39.36 14.46
N THR A 15 31.15 39.01 15.04
CA THR A 15 32.34 39.83 15.00
C THR A 15 33.03 39.71 13.63
N LYS A 16 34.02 40.59 13.36
CA LYS A 16 34.75 40.56 12.09
C LYS A 16 35.42 39.22 11.92
N ASP A 17 35.21 38.59 10.76
CA ASP A 17 35.78 37.30 10.35
C ASP A 17 35.37 36.07 11.22
N GLU A 18 34.37 36.24 12.10
CA GLU A 18 33.83 35.13 12.93
C GLU A 18 33.06 34.15 12.08
N ARG A 19 33.43 32.88 12.16
CA ARG A 19 32.70 31.79 11.49
C ARG A 19 31.44 31.44 12.27
N PHE A 20 30.45 30.88 11.59
CA PHE A 20 29.17 30.51 12.21
C PHE A 20 29.34 29.58 13.42
N GLN A 21 30.24 28.59 13.34
CA GLN A 21 30.51 27.66 14.43
C GLN A 21 31.04 28.40 15.68
N ASP A 22 31.97 29.35 15.49
CA ASP A 22 32.58 30.08 16.58
C ASP A 22 31.54 31.06 17.22
N PHE A 23 30.70 31.66 16.38
CA PHE A 23 29.57 32.46 16.81
C PHE A 23 28.60 31.67 17.70
N VAL A 24 28.16 30.48 17.24
CA VAL A 24 27.26 29.58 18.02
C VAL A 24 27.89 29.19 19.34
N ALA A 25 29.19 28.88 19.37
CA ALA A 25 29.91 28.56 20.59
C ALA A 25 29.95 29.76 21.55
N ARG A 26 30.16 30.97 21.04
CA ARG A 26 30.21 32.21 21.82
C ARG A 26 28.88 32.60 22.42
N ILE A 27 27.78 32.60 21.65
CA ILE A 27 26.46 33.00 22.15
C ILE A 27 25.78 31.94 23.01
N GLY A 28 26.14 30.69 22.80
CA GLY A 28 25.64 29.52 23.53
C GLY A 28 24.23 29.08 23.13
N LYS A 29 23.91 27.84 23.50
CA LYS A 29 22.62 27.20 23.18
C LYS A 29 21.41 27.95 23.70
N LYS A 30 21.53 28.61 24.85
CA LYS A 30 20.42 29.38 25.46
C LYS A 30 19.97 30.50 24.54
N ALA A 31 20.90 31.33 24.01
CA ALA A 31 20.55 32.42 23.11
C ALA A 31 19.83 31.98 21.84
N ILE A 32 20.23 30.80 21.28
CA ILE A 32 19.54 30.24 20.13
C ILE A 32 18.14 29.74 20.51
N LYS A 33 17.99 29.08 21.67
CA LYS A 33 16.68 28.62 22.14
C LYS A 33 15.73 29.80 22.36
N ASP A 34 16.21 30.87 23.01
CA ASP A 34 15.42 32.09 23.26
C ASP A 34 15.03 32.79 21.94
N LEU A 35 15.93 32.79 20.93
CA LEU A 35 15.66 33.32 19.59
C LEU A 35 14.55 32.57 18.87
N LEU A 36 14.45 31.25 19.09
CA LEU A 36 13.51 30.35 18.41
C LEU A 36 12.27 30.04 19.27
N GLU A 37 12.12 30.67 20.44
CA GLU A 37 11.05 30.33 21.40
C GLU A 37 9.65 30.38 20.76
N ASP A 38 9.39 31.40 19.95
CA ASP A 38 8.08 31.54 19.29
C ASP A 38 7.82 30.47 18.23
N LEU A 39 8.88 29.96 17.61
CA LEU A 39 8.78 28.85 16.62
C LEU A 39 8.61 27.47 17.27
N THR A 40 8.76 27.38 18.60
CA THR A 40 8.50 26.11 19.33
C THR A 40 7.06 25.98 19.82
N LYS A 41 6.27 27.05 19.70
CA LYS A 41 4.87 27.08 20.10
C LYS A 41 4.01 26.70 18.89
N ILE A 42 3.45 25.49 18.93
CA ILE A 42 2.52 25.04 17.89
C ILE A 42 1.19 25.72 18.16
N PRO A 43 0.64 26.51 17.22
CA PRO A 43 -0.67 27.12 17.37
C PRO A 43 -1.76 26.03 17.43
N ALA A 44 -2.91 26.36 18.03
CA ALA A 44 -4.05 25.43 18.01
C ALA A 44 -4.56 25.23 16.56
N PRO A 45 -5.22 24.09 16.25
CA PRO A 45 -5.67 23.78 14.88
C PRO A 45 -6.60 24.84 14.28
N GLU A 46 -7.36 25.53 15.13
CA GLU A 46 -8.28 26.60 14.74
C GLU A 46 -7.54 27.88 14.29
N VAL A 47 -6.28 28.07 14.75
CA VAL A 47 -5.45 29.23 14.42
C VAL A 47 -4.60 28.96 13.18
N ASP A 48 -3.99 27.79 13.10
CA ASP A 48 -3.19 27.40 11.93
C ASP A 48 -3.22 25.89 11.73
N ARG A 49 -3.99 25.47 10.76
CA ARG A 49 -4.23 24.07 10.42
C ARG A 49 -3.04 23.40 9.71
N SER A 50 -2.12 24.19 9.15
CA SER A 50 -0.98 23.67 8.39
C SER A 50 -0.01 22.84 9.23
N TYR A 51 -0.02 23.01 10.56
CA TYR A 51 0.77 22.22 11.51
C TYR A 51 0.20 20.80 11.75
N TYR A 52 -1.02 20.53 11.28
CA TYR A 52 -1.76 19.30 11.56
C TYR A 52 -2.11 18.53 10.28
N THR A 53 -1.57 18.95 9.14
CA THR A 53 -1.74 18.30 7.84
C THR A 53 -0.38 17.99 7.23
N ASP A 54 -0.30 16.92 6.44
CA ASP A 54 0.90 16.62 5.68
C ASP A 54 1.07 17.59 4.50
N TRP A 55 2.31 17.81 4.11
CA TRP A 55 2.60 18.64 2.96
C TRP A 55 2.01 18.03 1.67
N GLY A 56 1.07 18.76 1.08
CA GLY A 56 0.38 18.34 -0.14
C GLY A 56 -0.87 17.52 0.09
N ASP A 57 -1.22 17.17 1.33
CA ASP A 57 -2.48 16.55 1.70
C ASP A 57 -3.29 17.48 2.63
N PRO A 58 -4.48 17.96 2.19
CA PRO A 58 -5.31 18.84 3.00
C PRO A 58 -6.04 18.14 4.16
N ARG A 59 -5.95 16.80 4.24
CA ARG A 59 -6.59 16.03 5.30
C ARG A 59 -5.82 16.18 6.61
N GLU A 60 -6.55 16.17 7.71
CA GLU A 60 -5.94 16.10 9.04
C GLU A 60 -5.22 14.75 9.21
N PHE A 61 -4.00 14.78 9.72
CA PHE A 61 -3.24 13.57 10.03
C PHE A 61 -3.95 12.75 11.10
N THR A 62 -4.21 11.49 10.81
CA THR A 62 -4.77 10.52 11.77
C THR A 62 -3.88 9.29 11.86
N LEU A 63 -3.78 8.72 13.06
CA LEU A 63 -3.05 7.46 13.27
C LEU A 63 -3.72 6.27 12.57
N ALA A 64 -5.00 6.40 12.20
CA ALA A 64 -5.73 5.39 11.45
C ALA A 64 -5.24 5.26 10.00
N ASP A 65 -4.62 6.31 9.46
CA ASP A 65 -4.03 6.33 8.12
C ASP A 65 -2.56 5.85 8.11
N MET A 66 -1.99 5.58 9.29
CA MET A 66 -0.65 5.01 9.38
C MET A 66 -0.67 3.52 9.01
N GLY A 67 -0.09 3.18 7.88
CA GLY A 67 0.16 1.78 7.52
C GLY A 67 1.14 1.09 8.46
N VAL A 68 1.06 -0.21 8.54
CA VAL A 68 2.01 -1.05 9.29
C VAL A 68 3.26 -1.23 8.42
N GLY A 69 4.20 -0.29 8.50
CA GLY A 69 5.46 -0.36 7.76
C GLY A 69 6.48 0.68 8.22
N GLU A 70 7.78 0.40 8.06
CA GLU A 70 8.90 1.24 8.52
C GLU A 70 9.08 2.53 7.69
N CYS A 71 8.43 2.68 6.55
CA CYS A 71 8.44 3.90 5.74
C CYS A 71 7.17 4.70 6.04
N ALA A 72 7.24 5.59 7.01
CA ALA A 72 6.21 6.58 7.30
C ALA A 72 6.06 7.53 6.09
N GLY A 73 5.08 7.28 5.23
CA GLY A 73 4.79 8.11 4.04
C GLY A 73 3.88 7.45 3.02
N GLU A 74 3.92 6.14 2.89
CA GLU A 74 3.02 5.41 2.01
C GLU A 74 2.22 4.40 2.82
N VAL A 75 0.93 4.64 2.96
CA VAL A 75 0.00 3.68 3.59
C VAL A 75 -0.15 2.50 2.65
N VAL A 76 0.76 1.52 2.78
CA VAL A 76 0.62 0.26 2.04
C VAL A 76 -0.49 -0.53 2.70
N SER A 77 -1.61 -0.68 2.01
CA SER A 77 -2.75 -1.43 2.50
C SER A 77 -2.41 -2.92 2.65
N GLN A 78 -3.12 -3.64 3.53
CA GLN A 78 -2.98 -5.10 3.64
C GLN A 78 -3.18 -5.81 2.29
N ALA A 79 -4.03 -5.26 1.42
CA ALA A 79 -4.23 -5.77 0.08
C ALA A 79 -2.98 -5.63 -0.79
N GLU A 80 -2.31 -4.47 -0.74
CA GLU A 80 -1.06 -4.25 -1.49
C GLU A 80 0.06 -5.16 -1.02
N PHE A 81 0.20 -5.38 0.29
CA PHE A 81 1.13 -6.37 0.83
C PHE A 81 0.84 -7.79 0.34
N ALA A 82 -0.43 -8.19 0.33
CA ALA A 82 -0.84 -9.51 -0.12
C ALA A 82 -0.62 -9.68 -1.64
N LEU A 83 -0.88 -8.63 -2.43
CA LEU A 83 -0.61 -8.63 -3.87
C LEU A 83 0.89 -8.70 -4.16
N ALA A 84 1.73 -7.92 -3.48
CA ALA A 84 3.18 -8.00 -3.61
C ALA A 84 3.74 -9.37 -3.16
N ALA A 85 3.17 -9.97 -2.11
CA ALA A 85 3.52 -11.32 -1.70
C ALA A 85 3.14 -12.37 -2.76
N SER A 86 1.98 -12.21 -3.40
CA SER A 86 1.54 -13.11 -4.47
C SER A 86 2.46 -13.06 -5.70
N GLU A 87 2.94 -11.89 -6.08
CA GLU A 87 3.92 -11.73 -7.17
C GLU A 87 5.24 -12.43 -6.85
N ARG A 88 5.76 -12.26 -5.62
CA ARG A 88 6.97 -12.96 -5.17
C ARG A 88 6.80 -14.47 -5.20
N GLU A 89 5.67 -15.00 -4.73
CA GLU A 89 5.40 -16.44 -4.75
C GLU A 89 5.26 -17.00 -6.15
N LEU A 90 4.68 -16.23 -7.08
CA LEU A 90 4.63 -16.63 -8.48
C LEU A 90 6.04 -16.66 -9.09
N PHE A 91 6.91 -15.71 -8.74
CA PHE A 91 8.31 -15.76 -9.14
C PHE A 91 9.02 -17.01 -8.56
N GLU A 92 8.78 -17.35 -7.30
CA GLU A 92 9.30 -18.60 -6.69
C GLU A 92 8.77 -19.84 -7.43
N ALA A 93 7.49 -19.84 -7.86
CA ALA A 93 6.93 -20.90 -8.69
C ALA A 93 7.66 -21.04 -10.03
N GLN A 94 8.07 -19.93 -10.65
CA GLN A 94 8.88 -19.96 -11.88
C GLN A 94 10.25 -20.60 -11.62
N LEU A 95 10.94 -20.26 -10.53
CA LEU A 95 12.22 -20.87 -10.17
C LEU A 95 12.10 -22.39 -9.92
N LEU A 96 10.99 -22.83 -9.32
CA LEU A 96 10.70 -24.26 -9.15
C LEU A 96 10.52 -24.97 -10.50
N LEU A 97 9.82 -24.33 -11.42
CA LEU A 97 9.60 -24.87 -12.77
C LEU A 97 10.91 -24.97 -13.55
N ASP A 98 11.74 -23.93 -13.52
CA ASP A 98 13.05 -23.88 -14.16
C ASP A 98 13.99 -24.96 -13.58
N GLY A 99 13.83 -25.28 -12.31
CA GLY A 99 14.51 -26.39 -11.62
C GLY A 99 13.92 -27.79 -11.91
N GLY A 100 12.96 -27.93 -12.82
CA GLY A 100 12.32 -29.20 -13.18
C GLY A 100 11.31 -29.72 -12.13
N ARG A 101 10.91 -28.90 -11.16
CA ARG A 101 9.98 -29.24 -10.08
C ARG A 101 8.54 -28.84 -10.41
N SER A 102 8.01 -29.34 -11.54
CA SER A 102 6.71 -28.94 -12.08
C SER A 102 5.55 -29.08 -11.08
N GLN A 103 5.54 -30.14 -10.27
CA GLN A 103 4.49 -30.36 -9.28
C GLN A 103 4.50 -29.32 -8.15
N ASP A 104 5.69 -28.91 -7.69
CA ASP A 104 5.83 -27.88 -6.66
C ASP A 104 5.55 -26.50 -7.24
N ALA A 105 5.96 -26.23 -8.49
CA ALA A 105 5.68 -25.01 -9.20
C ALA A 105 4.16 -24.74 -9.32
N VAL A 106 3.38 -25.78 -9.65
CA VAL A 106 1.91 -25.68 -9.73
C VAL A 106 1.29 -25.36 -8.37
N LYS A 107 1.76 -25.99 -7.29
CA LYS A 107 1.28 -25.68 -5.93
C LYS A 107 1.59 -24.23 -5.52
N ALA A 108 2.81 -23.77 -5.80
CA ALA A 108 3.22 -22.40 -5.51
C ALA A 108 2.44 -21.38 -6.35
N ALA A 109 2.19 -21.66 -7.63
CA ALA A 109 1.37 -20.81 -8.48
C ALA A 109 -0.09 -20.72 -8.00
N TYR A 110 -0.68 -21.81 -7.53
CA TYR A 110 -2.00 -21.77 -6.89
C TYR A 110 -1.97 -20.98 -5.57
N ALA A 111 -0.96 -21.16 -4.73
CA ALA A 111 -0.81 -20.42 -3.48
C ALA A 111 -0.72 -18.91 -3.74
N SER A 112 0.01 -18.49 -4.79
CA SER A 112 0.09 -17.07 -5.19
C SER A 112 -1.28 -16.50 -5.56
N MET A 113 -2.11 -17.22 -6.31
CA MET A 113 -3.48 -16.81 -6.62
C MET A 113 -4.34 -16.70 -5.36
N LEU A 114 -4.21 -17.65 -4.43
CA LEU A 114 -4.95 -17.65 -3.16
C LEU A 114 -4.59 -16.43 -2.32
N HIS A 115 -3.31 -16.05 -2.23
CA HIS A 115 -2.88 -14.85 -1.51
C HIS A 115 -3.38 -13.56 -2.18
N ALA A 116 -3.41 -13.48 -3.50
CA ALA A 116 -4.01 -12.34 -4.18
C ALA A 116 -5.51 -12.22 -3.90
N ALA A 117 -6.25 -13.35 -3.94
CA ALA A 117 -7.67 -13.39 -3.57
C ALA A 117 -7.90 -12.99 -2.11
N GLN A 118 -7.04 -13.46 -1.19
CA GLN A 118 -7.08 -13.09 0.23
C GLN A 118 -6.87 -11.60 0.43
N GLY A 119 -5.91 -10.99 -0.28
CA GLY A 119 -5.68 -9.55 -0.24
C GLY A 119 -6.90 -8.76 -0.65
N LEU A 120 -7.55 -9.13 -1.75
CA LEU A 120 -8.79 -8.49 -2.20
C LEU A 120 -9.93 -8.66 -1.18
N VAL A 121 -10.14 -9.86 -0.65
CA VAL A 121 -11.19 -10.11 0.34
C VAL A 121 -10.97 -9.28 1.60
N LYS A 122 -9.75 -9.29 2.14
CA LYS A 122 -9.39 -8.53 3.35
C LYS A 122 -9.41 -7.02 3.15
N SER A 123 -9.25 -6.52 1.93
CA SER A 123 -9.42 -5.09 1.64
C SER A 123 -10.85 -4.60 1.86
N GLN A 124 -11.84 -5.49 1.75
CA GLN A 124 -13.25 -5.16 2.03
C GLN A 124 -13.68 -5.55 3.45
N ASP A 125 -13.04 -6.56 4.04
CA ASP A 125 -13.38 -7.07 5.37
C ASP A 125 -12.18 -7.77 6.00
N ALA A 126 -11.45 -7.01 6.81
CA ALA A 126 -10.25 -7.50 7.51
C ALA A 126 -10.53 -8.66 8.49
N GLY A 127 -11.79 -8.85 8.92
CA GLY A 127 -12.19 -9.89 9.87
C GLY A 127 -12.38 -11.27 9.25
N VAL A 128 -12.26 -11.40 7.92
CA VAL A 128 -12.41 -12.70 7.26
C VAL A 128 -11.26 -13.64 7.64
N SER A 129 -11.62 -14.86 8.04
CA SER A 129 -10.65 -15.92 8.34
C SER A 129 -9.76 -16.25 7.13
N GLU A 130 -8.51 -16.64 7.41
CA GLU A 130 -7.53 -17.05 6.38
C GLU A 130 -7.72 -18.51 5.90
N ASP A 131 -8.78 -19.17 6.37
CA ASP A 131 -9.14 -20.50 5.84
C ASP A 131 -9.40 -20.45 4.34
N GLU A 132 -8.76 -21.35 3.59
CA GLU A 132 -8.82 -21.38 2.13
C GLU A 132 -10.26 -21.41 1.59
N ASN A 133 -11.11 -22.27 2.17
CA ASN A 133 -12.48 -22.41 1.68
C ASN A 133 -13.29 -21.14 1.98
N LYS A 134 -12.99 -20.47 3.10
CA LYS A 134 -13.62 -19.21 3.47
C LYS A 134 -13.19 -18.09 2.53
N ILE A 135 -11.91 -17.98 2.24
CA ILE A 135 -11.39 -16.99 1.27
C ILE A 135 -12.03 -17.19 -0.11
N ILE A 136 -12.09 -18.44 -0.60
CA ILE A 136 -12.69 -18.72 -1.90
C ILE A 136 -14.19 -18.38 -1.92
N ALA A 137 -14.93 -18.73 -0.87
CA ALA A 137 -16.35 -18.41 -0.75
C ALA A 137 -16.60 -16.89 -0.75
N GLU A 138 -15.80 -16.15 0.03
CA GLU A 138 -15.91 -14.69 0.11
C GLU A 138 -15.45 -14.01 -1.20
N PHE A 139 -14.38 -14.50 -1.84
CA PHE A 139 -13.97 -14.03 -3.17
C PHE A 139 -15.07 -14.25 -4.21
N THR A 140 -15.66 -15.44 -4.24
CA THR A 140 -16.78 -15.75 -5.15
C THR A 140 -17.93 -14.78 -4.93
N ARG A 141 -18.39 -14.65 -3.69
CA ARG A 141 -19.55 -13.83 -3.33
C ARG A 141 -19.32 -12.34 -3.59
N ARG A 142 -18.14 -11.83 -3.25
CA ARG A 142 -17.86 -10.37 -3.27
C ARG A 142 -17.32 -9.87 -4.60
N PHE A 143 -16.61 -10.70 -5.33
CA PHE A 143 -15.86 -10.30 -6.52
C PHE A 143 -16.33 -10.96 -7.80
N TYR A 144 -16.57 -12.28 -7.79
CA TYR A 144 -16.98 -13.01 -8.97
C TYR A 144 -18.46 -12.82 -9.27
N ASP A 145 -19.35 -13.11 -8.33
CA ASP A 145 -20.80 -13.00 -8.50
C ASP A 145 -21.27 -11.54 -8.73
N THR A 146 -20.56 -10.58 -8.14
CA THR A 146 -20.82 -9.15 -8.32
C THR A 146 -20.20 -8.55 -9.56
N GLN A 147 -19.40 -9.33 -10.29
CA GLN A 147 -18.63 -8.88 -11.45
C GLN A 147 -17.59 -7.77 -11.14
N LEU A 148 -17.20 -7.58 -9.89
CA LEU A 148 -16.10 -6.68 -9.53
C LEU A 148 -14.75 -7.17 -10.08
N PHE A 149 -14.58 -8.50 -10.15
CA PHE A 149 -13.41 -9.15 -10.77
C PHE A 149 -13.66 -9.49 -12.24
N TRP A 150 -14.17 -8.51 -12.98
CA TRP A 150 -14.53 -8.66 -14.39
C TRP A 150 -13.53 -7.92 -15.27
N ASP A 151 -12.99 -8.63 -16.25
CA ASP A 151 -12.13 -8.04 -17.28
C ASP A 151 -12.94 -7.62 -18.50
N LYS A 152 -12.56 -6.50 -19.11
CA LYS A 152 -13.26 -5.93 -20.27
C LYS A 152 -13.29 -6.87 -21.47
N TYR A 153 -12.25 -7.67 -21.66
CA TYR A 153 -12.09 -8.56 -22.81
C TYR A 153 -12.29 -10.03 -22.47
N ALA A 154 -11.84 -10.44 -21.28
CA ALA A 154 -11.88 -11.83 -20.84
C ALA A 154 -13.10 -12.19 -19.97
N GLY A 155 -13.89 -11.18 -19.57
CA GLY A 155 -15.04 -11.43 -18.69
C GLY A 155 -14.59 -11.99 -17.33
N GLY A 156 -15.24 -13.02 -16.85
CA GLY A 156 -14.91 -13.74 -15.60
C GLY A 156 -13.79 -14.78 -15.73
N LYS A 157 -13.18 -14.94 -16.90
CA LYS A 157 -12.25 -16.03 -17.20
C LYS A 157 -11.04 -16.07 -16.26
N PHE A 158 -10.53 -14.93 -15.83
CA PHE A 158 -9.37 -14.90 -14.93
C PHE A 158 -9.71 -15.47 -13.54
N ALA A 159 -10.91 -15.24 -13.02
CA ALA A 159 -11.37 -15.90 -11.80
C ALA A 159 -11.57 -17.41 -11.99
N GLU A 160 -12.01 -17.86 -13.17
CA GLU A 160 -12.15 -19.27 -13.45
C GLU A 160 -10.80 -20.02 -13.44
N TYR A 161 -9.69 -19.34 -13.81
CA TYR A 161 -8.36 -19.92 -13.69
C TYR A 161 -8.03 -20.26 -12.24
N PHE A 162 -8.36 -19.40 -11.30
CA PHE A 162 -8.16 -19.64 -9.88
C PHE A 162 -8.96 -20.86 -9.38
N PHE A 163 -10.22 -20.97 -9.76
CA PHE A 163 -11.04 -22.13 -9.37
C PHE A 163 -10.54 -23.44 -9.99
N LYS A 164 -10.13 -23.42 -11.25
CA LYS A 164 -9.55 -24.57 -11.94
C LYS A 164 -8.20 -24.98 -11.36
N ALA A 165 -7.36 -24.01 -10.99
CA ALA A 165 -6.06 -24.26 -10.35
C ALA A 165 -6.24 -24.96 -8.99
N ARG A 166 -7.22 -24.51 -8.17
CA ARG A 166 -7.58 -25.17 -6.92
C ARG A 166 -7.95 -26.64 -7.14
N ASP A 167 -8.88 -26.87 -8.05
CA ASP A 167 -9.38 -28.22 -8.31
C ASP A 167 -8.26 -29.12 -8.81
N PHE A 168 -7.40 -28.61 -9.69
CA PHE A 168 -6.24 -29.35 -10.20
C PHE A 168 -5.25 -29.74 -9.09
N VAL A 169 -4.92 -28.82 -8.17
CA VAL A 169 -4.01 -29.07 -7.04
C VAL A 169 -4.63 -30.09 -6.07
N ARG A 170 -5.94 -29.99 -5.80
CA ARG A 170 -6.67 -30.92 -4.92
C ARG A 170 -6.75 -32.34 -5.48
N GLU A 171 -6.87 -32.49 -6.78
CA GLU A 171 -6.86 -33.78 -7.43
C GLU A 171 -5.50 -34.50 -7.32
N GLY A 172 -4.42 -33.79 -7.06
CA GLY A 172 -3.07 -34.34 -6.86
C GLY A 172 -2.51 -35.05 -8.10
N LYS A 173 -3.01 -34.73 -9.29
CA LYS A 173 -2.56 -35.32 -10.54
C LYS A 173 -1.10 -35.00 -10.84
N ALA A 174 -0.39 -35.93 -11.44
CA ALA A 174 0.96 -35.67 -11.94
C ALA A 174 0.94 -34.52 -12.97
N THR A 175 1.90 -33.66 -12.89
CA THR A 175 1.99 -32.46 -13.72
C THR A 175 3.23 -32.55 -14.61
N ASP A 176 3.05 -32.45 -15.92
CA ASP A 176 4.14 -32.22 -16.87
C ASP A 176 4.56 -30.74 -16.89
N SER A 177 5.66 -30.45 -17.56
CA SER A 177 6.19 -29.10 -17.68
C SER A 177 5.23 -28.16 -18.41
N ASP A 178 4.58 -28.62 -19.47
CA ASP A 178 3.71 -27.78 -20.30
C ASP A 178 2.48 -27.33 -19.53
N ARG A 179 1.87 -28.23 -18.74
CA ARG A 179 0.75 -27.86 -17.86
C ARG A 179 1.18 -26.93 -16.76
N ALA A 180 2.37 -27.12 -16.19
CA ALA A 180 2.92 -26.20 -15.19
C ALA A 180 3.15 -24.81 -15.77
N VAL A 181 3.76 -24.69 -16.94
CA VAL A 181 3.92 -23.41 -17.67
C VAL A 181 2.57 -22.71 -17.86
N GLN A 182 1.57 -23.46 -18.37
CA GLN A 182 0.24 -22.91 -18.58
C GLN A 182 -0.38 -22.38 -17.28
N LEU A 183 -0.27 -23.11 -16.17
CA LEU A 183 -0.87 -22.72 -14.90
C LEU A 183 -0.17 -21.48 -14.31
N LEU A 184 1.15 -21.35 -14.47
CA LEU A 184 1.89 -20.14 -14.08
C LEU A 184 1.42 -18.93 -14.89
N GLN A 185 1.20 -19.07 -16.19
CA GLN A 185 0.65 -18.01 -17.04
C GLN A 185 -0.78 -17.62 -16.61
N GLU A 186 -1.63 -18.61 -16.31
CA GLU A 186 -2.98 -18.40 -15.78
C GLU A 186 -2.94 -17.67 -14.43
N ALA A 187 -1.96 -18.00 -13.56
CA ALA A 187 -1.75 -17.34 -12.28
C ALA A 187 -1.30 -15.87 -12.45
N GLN A 188 -0.39 -15.59 -13.39
CA GLN A 188 0.00 -14.21 -13.70
C GLN A 188 -1.21 -13.38 -14.12
N LEU A 189 -2.02 -13.89 -15.04
CA LEU A 189 -3.22 -13.19 -15.51
C LEU A 189 -4.23 -12.93 -14.37
N PHE A 190 -4.36 -13.86 -13.43
CA PHE A 190 -5.20 -13.69 -12.26
C PHE A 190 -4.66 -12.59 -11.34
N ILE A 191 -3.35 -12.57 -11.07
CA ILE A 191 -2.71 -11.56 -10.21
C ILE A 191 -2.80 -10.18 -10.84
N ASP A 192 -2.55 -10.05 -12.14
CA ASP A 192 -2.71 -8.79 -12.88
C ASP A 192 -4.16 -8.27 -12.80
N ALA A 193 -5.14 -9.17 -12.94
CA ALA A 193 -6.55 -8.82 -12.76
C ALA A 193 -6.87 -8.41 -11.31
N ALA A 194 -6.21 -9.02 -10.32
CA ALA A 194 -6.38 -8.64 -8.91
C ALA A 194 -5.85 -7.24 -8.64
N HIS A 195 -4.68 -6.87 -9.15
CA HIS A 195 -4.17 -5.50 -9.10
C HIS A 195 -5.13 -4.50 -9.76
N ASN A 196 -5.61 -4.80 -10.95
CA ASN A 196 -6.56 -3.95 -11.66
C ASN A 196 -7.88 -3.79 -10.88
N CYS A 197 -8.37 -4.86 -10.26
CA CYS A 197 -9.55 -4.81 -9.42
C CYS A 197 -9.33 -3.94 -8.18
N HIS A 198 -8.23 -4.12 -7.48
CA HIS A 198 -7.84 -3.30 -6.32
C HIS A 198 -7.75 -1.82 -6.66
N ASN A 199 -7.08 -1.48 -7.76
CA ASN A 199 -6.93 -0.09 -8.21
C ASN A 199 -8.29 0.56 -8.56
N ARG A 200 -9.21 -0.18 -9.18
CA ARG A 200 -10.57 0.32 -9.43
C ARG A 200 -11.33 0.61 -8.14
N LEU A 201 -11.23 -0.27 -7.15
CA LEU A 201 -11.88 -0.07 -5.85
C LEU A 201 -11.35 1.18 -5.14
N ARG A 202 -10.03 1.39 -5.13
CA ARG A 202 -9.41 2.63 -4.58
C ARG A 202 -9.88 3.88 -5.32
N GLY A 203 -9.89 3.87 -6.65
CA GLY A 203 -10.36 5.00 -7.45
C GLY A 203 -11.83 5.35 -7.19
N THR A 204 -12.69 4.37 -6.94
CA THR A 204 -14.10 4.58 -6.60
C THR A 204 -14.26 5.21 -5.22
N VAL A 205 -13.50 4.75 -4.23
CA VAL A 205 -13.51 5.30 -2.87
C VAL A 205 -13.02 6.75 -2.85
N GLN A 206 -11.92 7.05 -3.55
CA GLN A 206 -11.40 8.43 -3.65
C GLN A 206 -12.37 9.38 -4.35
N SER A 207 -13.12 8.90 -5.34
CA SER A 207 -14.14 9.70 -6.03
C SER A 207 -15.35 9.97 -5.14
N ALA A 208 -15.81 9.00 -4.35
CA ALA A 208 -16.90 9.16 -3.40
C ALA A 208 -16.57 10.17 -2.29
N VAL A 209 -15.36 10.08 -1.72
CA VAL A 209 -14.89 11.03 -0.69
C VAL A 209 -14.82 12.46 -1.22
N LYS A 210 -14.41 12.65 -2.48
CA LYS A 210 -14.40 13.99 -3.10
C LYS A 210 -15.80 14.59 -3.28
N ILE A 211 -16.81 13.77 -3.53
CA ILE A 211 -18.19 14.23 -3.70
C ILE A 211 -18.78 14.66 -2.34
N ASP A 212 -18.54 13.90 -1.28
CA ASP A 212 -19.03 14.24 0.06
C ASP A 212 -18.40 15.53 0.60
N ASN A 213 -17.11 15.75 0.35
CA ASN A 213 -16.42 16.99 0.74
C ASN A 213 -16.86 18.23 -0.06
N ALA A 214 -17.38 18.03 -1.29
CA ALA A 214 -17.92 19.12 -2.11
C ALA A 214 -19.38 19.49 -1.75
N ALA A 215 -20.08 18.62 -1.00
CA ALA A 215 -21.46 18.81 -0.61
C ALA A 215 -21.67 19.46 0.77
N GLN A 216 -20.60 19.78 1.51
CA GLN A 216 -20.71 20.53 2.75
C GLN A 216 -20.79 22.02 2.46
N PRO A 217 -21.93 22.69 2.75
CA PRO A 217 -22.02 24.13 2.61
C PRO A 217 -21.12 24.78 3.67
N SER A 218 -20.27 25.72 3.22
CA SER A 218 -19.51 26.61 4.08
C SER A 218 -20.47 27.37 5.01
N ALA A 219 -20.44 27.08 6.29
CA ALA A 219 -21.08 27.83 7.35
C ALA A 219 -20.12 28.91 7.87
#